data_48642391a6a945b3542366becabfa1f4
#
_entry.id   48642391a6a945b3542366becabfa1f4
#
_cell.length_a   1.000
_cell.length_b   1.000
_cell.length_c   1.000
_cell.angle_alpha   90.00
_cell.angle_beta   90.00
_cell.angle_gamma   90.00
#
_symmetry.space_group_name_H-M   'P 1'
#
loop_
_entity.id
_entity.type
_entity.pdbx_description
1 polymer ?
#
loop_
_entity_poly.entity_id
_entity_poly.type
_entity_poly.pdbx_seq_one_letter_code
_entity_poly.pdbx_strand_id
1 'polypeptide(L)'
;IHVLLSSGISEIDLLETTKQIFGDLRIDETIGQSFDELYKVNGIANAWNNEETEFLKKIFQKLLPIESRKALLDRVFCQIVDRRESSWVDEFYLTPDDVRRLTESGMEIGSHGHSHEWLSEMTANQQRSDLIKSLSILKSELSGHDVESVCYPFGSYDSHTLEILKENEIK
;
A
#
# COMPACT_ATOMS: atom_id res chain seq x y z
N ILE A 1 2.97 -1.48 -7.03
CA ILE A 1 2.39 -2.53 -7.90
C ILE A 1 1.86 -1.95 -9.21
N HIS A 2 1.13 -0.84 -9.22
CA HIS A 2 0.54 -0.26 -10.44
C HIS A 2 1.58 0.08 -11.51
N VAL A 3 2.72 0.64 -11.13
CA VAL A 3 3.85 0.91 -12.05
C VAL A 3 4.36 -0.38 -12.68
N LEU A 4 4.50 -1.45 -11.90
CA LEU A 4 4.91 -2.76 -12.42
C LEU A 4 3.92 -3.32 -13.44
N LEU A 5 2.63 -3.28 -13.14
CA LEU A 5 1.59 -3.77 -14.05
C LEU A 5 1.44 -2.91 -15.32
N SER A 6 1.86 -1.65 -15.30
CA SER A 6 1.83 -0.74 -16.47
C SER A 6 3.18 -0.57 -17.16
N SER A 7 4.23 -1.30 -16.74
CA SER A 7 5.58 -1.21 -17.31
C SER A 7 5.72 -1.80 -18.71
N GLY A 8 4.69 -2.49 -19.20
CA GLY A 8 4.72 -3.21 -20.49
C GLY A 8 5.24 -4.66 -20.40
N ILE A 9 5.65 -5.12 -19.20
CA ILE A 9 5.94 -6.53 -18.96
C ILE A 9 4.62 -7.33 -18.91
N SER A 10 4.61 -8.55 -19.43
CA SER A 10 3.45 -9.41 -19.28
C SER A 10 3.25 -9.84 -17.82
N GLU A 11 2.00 -10.11 -17.42
CA GLU A 11 1.70 -10.59 -16.06
C GLU A 11 2.41 -11.91 -15.76
N ILE A 12 2.60 -12.76 -16.76
CA ILE A 12 3.30 -14.04 -16.64
C ILE A 12 4.79 -13.80 -16.36
N ASP A 13 5.44 -12.91 -17.13
CA ASP A 13 6.86 -12.60 -16.93
C ASP A 13 7.09 -11.89 -15.58
N LEU A 14 6.15 -11.04 -15.16
CA LEU A 14 6.18 -10.41 -13.85
C LEU A 14 6.03 -11.45 -12.73
N LEU A 15 5.14 -12.43 -12.90
CA LEU A 15 4.94 -13.53 -11.95
C LEU A 15 6.21 -14.39 -11.83
N GLU A 16 6.82 -14.78 -12.95
CA GLU A 16 8.05 -15.58 -12.97
C GLU A 16 9.23 -14.81 -12.34
N THR A 17 9.38 -13.53 -12.67
CA THR A 17 10.39 -12.65 -12.04
C THR A 17 10.18 -12.57 -10.54
N THR A 18 8.94 -12.40 -10.11
CA THR A 18 8.59 -12.35 -8.68
C THR A 18 8.90 -13.67 -7.98
N LYS A 19 8.59 -14.80 -8.63
CA LYS A 19 8.90 -16.14 -8.11
C LYS A 19 10.40 -16.36 -7.94
N GLN A 20 11.19 -15.99 -8.93
CA GLN A 20 12.65 -16.11 -8.86
C GLN A 20 13.20 -15.30 -7.69
N ILE A 21 12.81 -14.02 -7.56
CA ILE A 21 13.30 -13.14 -6.50
C ILE A 21 12.82 -13.61 -5.11
N PHE A 22 11.62 -14.14 -5.02
CA PHE A 22 11.09 -14.75 -3.79
C PHE A 22 12.01 -15.88 -3.29
N GLY A 23 12.46 -16.77 -4.20
CA GLY A 23 13.44 -17.81 -3.90
C GLY A 23 14.83 -17.26 -3.53
N ASP A 24 15.33 -16.28 -4.29
CA ASP A 24 16.62 -15.64 -4.02
C ASP A 24 16.67 -14.97 -2.63
N LEU A 25 15.55 -14.44 -2.17
CA LEU A 25 15.39 -13.85 -0.83
C LEU A 25 15.05 -14.88 0.26
N ARG A 26 14.90 -16.16 -0.10
CA ARG A 26 14.58 -17.27 0.82
C ARG A 26 13.33 -16.97 1.66
N ILE A 27 12.32 -16.36 1.03
CA ILE A 27 11.08 -15.98 1.73
C ILE A 27 10.32 -17.23 2.17
N ASP A 28 10.35 -18.30 1.37
CA ASP A 28 9.80 -19.63 1.71
C ASP A 28 10.30 -20.17 3.04
N GLU A 29 11.59 -20.02 3.33
CA GLU A 29 12.18 -20.42 4.63
C GLU A 29 11.64 -19.56 5.78
N THR A 30 11.38 -18.28 5.52
CA THR A 30 10.89 -17.33 6.52
C THR A 30 9.43 -17.59 6.90
N ILE A 31 8.58 -17.92 5.92
CA ILE A 31 7.13 -18.08 6.14
C ILE A 31 6.66 -19.54 6.20
N GLY A 32 7.53 -20.49 5.86
CA GLY A 32 7.20 -21.93 5.84
C GLY A 32 6.26 -22.34 4.71
N GLN A 33 6.15 -21.55 3.65
CA GLN A 33 5.33 -21.80 2.47
C GLN A 33 6.07 -21.45 1.18
N SER A 34 5.95 -22.30 0.16
CA SER A 34 6.52 -22.00 -1.16
C SER A 34 5.67 -20.97 -1.93
N PHE A 35 6.28 -20.36 -2.93
CA PHE A 35 5.58 -19.45 -3.85
C PHE A 35 4.39 -20.14 -4.54
N ASP A 36 4.58 -21.38 -4.99
CA ASP A 36 3.54 -22.13 -5.72
C ASP A 36 2.34 -22.51 -4.83
N GLU A 37 2.59 -22.80 -3.55
CA GLU A 37 1.52 -23.01 -2.56
C GLU A 37 0.72 -21.73 -2.32
N LEU A 38 1.41 -20.60 -2.18
CA LEU A 38 0.76 -19.29 -2.06
C LEU A 38 -0.06 -18.96 -3.31
N TYR A 39 0.50 -19.18 -4.50
CA TYR A 39 -0.19 -18.94 -5.78
C TYR A 39 -1.44 -19.78 -5.92
N LYS A 40 -1.33 -21.08 -5.65
CA LYS A 40 -2.46 -22.03 -5.75
C LYS A 40 -3.66 -21.64 -4.89
N VAL A 41 -3.40 -21.05 -3.72
CA VAL A 41 -4.48 -20.65 -2.78
C VAL A 41 -5.01 -19.25 -3.10
N ASN A 42 -4.17 -18.34 -3.57
CA ASN A 42 -4.50 -16.92 -3.66
C ASN A 42 -4.66 -16.40 -5.08
N GLY A 43 -4.14 -17.10 -6.10
CA GLY A 43 -4.29 -16.76 -7.51
C GLY A 43 -5.68 -17.15 -8.02
N ILE A 44 -6.70 -16.43 -7.59
CA ILE A 44 -8.09 -16.68 -7.99
C ILE A 44 -8.57 -15.46 -8.75
N ALA A 45 -8.87 -15.65 -10.04
CA ALA A 45 -9.41 -14.60 -10.90
C ALA A 45 -10.73 -14.04 -10.37
N ASN A 46 -10.97 -12.77 -10.63
CA ASN A 46 -12.24 -12.12 -10.32
C ASN A 46 -12.80 -11.38 -11.56
N ALA A 47 -13.85 -10.57 -11.38
CA ALA A 47 -14.48 -9.84 -12.49
C ALA A 47 -13.55 -8.80 -13.17
N TRP A 48 -12.42 -8.44 -12.54
CA TRP A 48 -11.56 -7.34 -12.97
C TRP A 48 -10.13 -7.76 -13.30
N ASN A 49 -9.66 -8.88 -12.73
CA ASN A 49 -8.28 -9.33 -12.86
C ASN A 49 -8.21 -10.84 -13.08
N ASN A 50 -7.23 -11.26 -13.88
CA ASN A 50 -6.85 -12.67 -14.01
C ASN A 50 -6.15 -13.19 -12.73
N GLU A 51 -5.79 -14.47 -12.72
CA GLU A 51 -5.18 -15.15 -11.57
C GLU A 51 -3.82 -14.55 -11.22
N GLU A 52 -2.99 -14.27 -12.21
CA GLU A 52 -1.65 -13.70 -12.07
C GLU A 52 -1.71 -12.30 -11.44
N THR A 53 -2.54 -11.42 -11.98
CA THR A 53 -2.73 -10.06 -11.46
C THR A 53 -3.26 -10.05 -10.04
N GLU A 54 -4.26 -10.90 -9.73
CA GLU A 54 -4.80 -11.02 -8.37
C GLU A 54 -3.76 -11.51 -7.38
N PHE A 55 -2.99 -12.50 -7.75
CA PHE A 55 -1.93 -13.01 -6.89
C PHE A 55 -0.81 -11.97 -6.67
N LEU A 56 -0.35 -11.32 -7.74
CA LEU A 56 0.67 -10.27 -7.66
C LEU A 56 0.23 -9.11 -6.76
N LYS A 57 -1.03 -8.68 -6.85
CA LYS A 57 -1.57 -7.69 -5.92
C LYS A 57 -1.52 -8.17 -4.48
N LYS A 58 -1.97 -9.39 -4.22
CA LYS A 58 -2.03 -9.93 -2.85
C LYS A 58 -0.64 -10.15 -2.26
N ILE A 59 0.32 -10.70 -3.01
CA ILE A 59 1.67 -10.97 -2.49
C ILE A 59 2.40 -9.67 -2.13
N PHE A 60 2.22 -8.59 -2.94
CA PHE A 60 2.83 -7.29 -2.68
C PHE A 60 2.08 -6.42 -1.67
N GLN A 61 0.85 -6.78 -1.29
CA GLN A 61 0.04 -5.96 -0.38
C GLN A 61 -0.25 -6.64 0.96
N LYS A 62 -0.30 -7.98 1.01
CA LYS A 62 -0.94 -8.66 2.15
C LYS A 62 -0.30 -9.98 2.59
N LEU A 63 0.08 -10.87 1.65
CA LEU A 63 0.40 -12.27 1.97
C LEU A 63 1.69 -12.47 2.74
N LEU A 64 2.59 -11.50 2.74
CA LEU A 64 3.92 -11.61 3.34
C LEU A 64 4.06 -10.69 4.56
N PRO A 65 4.92 -11.07 5.51
CA PRO A 65 5.39 -10.14 6.54
C PRO A 65 5.94 -8.86 5.90
N ILE A 66 5.74 -7.71 6.54
CA ILE A 66 6.02 -6.40 5.97
C ILE A 66 7.46 -6.24 5.44
N GLU A 67 8.44 -6.78 6.15
CA GLU A 67 9.85 -6.69 5.75
C GLU A 67 10.16 -7.55 4.51
N SER A 68 9.64 -8.79 4.46
CA SER A 68 9.76 -9.67 3.29
C SER A 68 9.06 -9.06 2.07
N ARG A 69 7.88 -8.48 2.28
CA ARG A 69 7.09 -7.83 1.24
C ARG A 69 7.82 -6.62 0.64
N LYS A 70 8.37 -5.75 1.47
CA LYS A 70 9.19 -4.61 1.02
C LYS A 70 10.42 -5.07 0.26
N ALA A 71 11.19 -6.01 0.80
CA ALA A 71 12.38 -6.52 0.13
C ALA A 71 12.07 -7.14 -1.23
N LEU A 72 10.97 -7.91 -1.32
CA LEU A 72 10.52 -8.51 -2.58
C LEU A 72 10.11 -7.43 -3.58
N LEU A 73 9.29 -6.47 -3.18
CA LEU A 73 8.81 -5.40 -4.04
C LEU A 73 9.96 -4.52 -4.56
N ASP A 74 10.88 -4.11 -3.69
CA ASP A 74 12.06 -3.31 -4.07
C ASP A 74 12.91 -4.03 -5.12
N ARG A 75 13.16 -5.33 -4.91
CA ARG A 75 13.97 -6.14 -5.83
C ARG A 75 13.30 -6.30 -7.19
N VAL A 76 12.01 -6.64 -7.20
CA VAL A 76 11.21 -6.78 -8.43
C VAL A 76 11.14 -5.45 -9.17
N PHE A 77 10.89 -4.36 -8.44
CA PHE A 77 10.82 -3.02 -9.02
C PHE A 77 12.13 -2.62 -9.69
N CYS A 78 13.27 -2.77 -8.98
CA CYS A 78 14.58 -2.44 -9.53
C CYS A 78 14.95 -3.28 -10.76
N GLN A 79 14.53 -4.56 -10.80
CA GLN A 79 14.83 -5.44 -11.93
C GLN A 79 14.02 -5.10 -13.19
N ILE A 80 12.76 -4.69 -13.02
CA ILE A 80 11.84 -4.45 -14.15
C ILE A 80 11.91 -3.01 -14.63
N VAL A 81 11.94 -2.05 -13.70
CA VAL A 81 11.85 -0.62 -14.02
C VAL A 81 13.22 0.00 -14.26
N ASP A 82 14.30 -0.72 -13.93
CA ASP A 82 15.70 -0.26 -14.01
C ASP A 82 15.96 1.10 -13.33
N ARG A 83 15.12 1.44 -12.35
CA ARG A 83 15.21 2.68 -11.56
C ARG A 83 14.77 2.39 -10.12
N ARG A 84 15.33 3.12 -9.16
CA ARG A 84 14.90 3.02 -7.76
C ARG A 84 13.56 3.72 -7.58
N GLU A 85 12.69 3.17 -6.74
CA GLU A 85 11.38 3.78 -6.42
C GLU A 85 11.55 5.25 -5.96
N SER A 86 12.56 5.54 -5.15
CA SER A 86 12.87 6.89 -4.69
C SER A 86 13.11 7.91 -5.81
N SER A 87 13.50 7.49 -7.01
CA SER A 87 13.69 8.39 -8.15
C SER A 87 12.39 8.83 -8.82
N TRP A 88 11.25 8.26 -8.41
CA TRP A 88 9.92 8.58 -8.92
C TRP A 88 9.08 9.44 -7.97
N VAL A 89 9.61 9.78 -6.79
CA VAL A 89 8.86 10.49 -5.76
C VAL A 89 8.24 11.77 -6.31
N ASP A 90 9.02 12.58 -7.01
CA ASP A 90 8.55 13.86 -7.55
C ASP A 90 7.57 13.73 -8.74
N GLU A 91 7.50 12.54 -9.35
CA GLU A 91 6.59 12.28 -10.47
C GLU A 91 5.24 11.71 -10.00
N PHE A 92 5.22 10.94 -8.90
CA PHE A 92 4.05 10.19 -8.46
C PHE A 92 3.41 10.68 -7.16
N TYR A 93 4.12 11.46 -6.36
CA TYR A 93 3.62 11.89 -5.07
C TYR A 93 3.46 13.40 -5.03
N LEU A 94 2.38 13.84 -4.39
CA LEU A 94 2.15 15.26 -4.13
C LEU A 94 3.16 15.77 -3.11
N THR A 95 3.72 16.92 -3.39
CA THR A 95 4.51 17.64 -2.39
C THR A 95 3.59 18.36 -1.39
N PRO A 96 4.09 18.79 -0.21
CA PRO A 96 3.31 19.63 0.69
C PRO A 96 2.78 20.90 0.03
N ASP A 97 3.55 21.49 -0.91
CA ASP A 97 3.11 22.66 -1.67
C ASP A 97 1.94 22.35 -2.61
N ASP A 98 1.94 21.16 -3.24
CA ASP A 98 0.82 20.73 -4.08
C ASP A 98 -0.44 20.51 -3.26
N VAL A 99 -0.32 19.90 -2.07
CA VAL A 99 -1.45 19.71 -1.15
C VAL A 99 -2.04 21.08 -0.73
N ARG A 100 -1.20 22.07 -0.40
CA ARG A 100 -1.65 23.43 -0.08
C ARG A 100 -2.39 24.09 -1.25
N ARG A 101 -1.84 24.01 -2.47
CA ARG A 101 -2.48 24.57 -3.68
C ARG A 101 -3.83 23.92 -3.98
N LEU A 102 -3.98 22.62 -3.76
CA LEU A 102 -5.26 21.92 -3.91
C LEU A 102 -6.30 22.50 -2.94
N THR A 103 -5.93 22.71 -1.68
CA THR A 103 -6.81 23.28 -0.66
C THR A 103 -7.17 24.73 -0.99
N GLU A 104 -6.22 25.57 -1.40
CA GLU A 104 -6.44 26.94 -1.85
C GLU A 104 -7.37 27.02 -3.07
N SER A 105 -7.39 25.97 -3.89
CA SER A 105 -8.30 25.82 -5.02
C SER A 105 -9.70 25.32 -4.64
N GLY A 106 -9.96 25.15 -3.34
CA GLY A 106 -11.26 24.73 -2.81
C GLY A 106 -11.46 23.21 -2.79
N MET A 107 -10.39 22.42 -2.93
CA MET A 107 -10.48 20.95 -2.79
C MET A 107 -10.38 20.55 -1.32
N GLU A 108 -11.21 19.58 -0.93
CA GLU A 108 -11.13 18.94 0.38
C GLU A 108 -10.00 17.89 0.39
N ILE A 109 -9.20 17.91 1.44
CA ILE A 109 -8.11 16.95 1.64
C ILE A 109 -8.46 16.06 2.84
N GLY A 110 -8.52 14.75 2.59
CA GLY A 110 -8.73 13.73 3.61
C GLY A 110 -7.49 12.87 3.85
N SER A 111 -7.46 12.17 4.98
CA SER A 111 -6.41 11.20 5.28
C SER A 111 -6.69 9.86 4.59
N HIS A 112 -5.61 9.12 4.26
CA HIS A 112 -5.68 7.75 3.76
C HIS A 112 -4.75 6.80 4.56
N GLY A 113 -4.59 7.09 5.88
CA GLY A 113 -3.62 6.43 6.73
C GLY A 113 -2.19 6.92 6.48
N HIS A 114 -1.27 6.53 7.37
CA HIS A 114 0.15 6.88 7.24
C HIS A 114 0.96 5.81 6.52
N SER A 115 0.73 4.54 6.87
CA SER A 115 1.48 3.40 6.32
C SER A 115 0.79 2.73 5.14
N HIS A 116 -0.45 3.11 4.82
CA HIS A 116 -1.28 2.50 3.78
C HIS A 116 -1.45 0.98 4.00
N GLU A 117 -1.62 0.55 5.24
CA GLU A 117 -1.83 -0.85 5.63
C GLU A 117 -3.32 -1.16 5.84
N TRP A 118 -3.64 -2.46 5.88
CA TRP A 118 -4.99 -2.94 6.20
C TRP A 118 -5.32 -2.66 7.66
N LEU A 119 -6.13 -1.65 7.95
CA LEU A 119 -6.40 -1.22 9.33
C LEU A 119 -6.98 -2.35 10.18
N SER A 120 -7.91 -3.14 9.66
CA SER A 120 -8.50 -4.26 10.39
C SER A 120 -7.53 -5.41 10.75
N GLU A 121 -6.32 -5.42 10.17
CA GLU A 121 -5.26 -6.39 10.48
C GLU A 121 -4.25 -5.83 11.50
N MET A 122 -4.38 -4.56 11.85
CA MET A 122 -3.55 -3.89 12.86
C MET A 122 -4.20 -3.99 14.26
N THR A 123 -3.38 -4.01 15.30
CA THR A 123 -3.90 -3.83 16.66
C THR A 123 -4.48 -2.44 16.85
N ALA A 124 -5.40 -2.24 17.80
CA ALA A 124 -5.97 -0.93 18.09
C ALA A 124 -4.93 0.18 18.31
N ASN A 125 -3.82 -0.15 18.99
CA ASN A 125 -2.73 0.80 19.22
C ASN A 125 -1.98 1.17 17.93
N GLN A 126 -1.78 0.21 17.03
CA GLN A 126 -1.17 0.45 15.72
C GLN A 126 -2.09 1.30 14.84
N GLN A 127 -3.40 0.97 14.78
CA GLN A 127 -4.38 1.78 14.07
C GLN A 127 -4.39 3.23 14.58
N ARG A 128 -4.42 3.41 15.90
CA ARG A 128 -4.38 4.74 16.53
C ARG A 128 -3.13 5.51 16.14
N SER A 129 -1.96 4.88 16.23
CA SER A 129 -0.70 5.51 15.86
C SER A 129 -0.66 5.93 14.40
N ASP A 130 -1.13 5.06 13.51
CA ASP A 130 -1.15 5.28 12.06
C ASP A 130 -2.08 6.44 11.69
N LEU A 131 -3.31 6.40 12.16
CA LEU A 131 -4.32 7.43 11.87
C LEU A 131 -3.94 8.78 12.46
N ILE A 132 -3.54 8.84 13.74
CA ILE A 132 -3.15 10.11 14.37
C ILE A 132 -1.92 10.70 13.68
N LYS A 133 -0.94 9.88 13.30
CA LYS A 133 0.25 10.36 12.60
C LYS A 133 -0.10 10.99 11.26
N SER A 134 -0.95 10.34 10.47
CA SER A 134 -1.36 10.89 9.17
C SER A 134 -2.16 12.18 9.32
N LEU A 135 -3.12 12.23 10.25
CA LEU A 135 -3.89 13.44 10.56
C LEU A 135 -3.01 14.60 11.05
N SER A 136 -2.02 14.31 11.90
CA SER A 136 -1.10 15.31 12.41
C SER A 136 -0.23 15.93 11.31
N ILE A 137 0.25 15.11 10.38
CA ILE A 137 1.02 15.57 9.22
C ILE A 137 0.15 16.50 8.36
N LEU A 138 -1.06 16.07 8.00
CA LEU A 138 -1.96 16.88 7.18
C LEU A 138 -2.34 18.19 7.89
N LYS A 139 -2.67 18.18 9.18
CA LYS A 139 -2.98 19.37 9.95
C LYS A 139 -1.79 20.36 10.01
N SER A 140 -0.56 19.86 10.08
CA SER A 140 0.63 20.71 10.05
C SER A 140 0.86 21.37 8.69
N GLU A 141 0.55 20.68 7.61
CA GLU A 141 0.73 21.18 6.23
C GLU A 141 -0.42 22.09 5.77
N LEU A 142 -1.62 21.85 6.28
CA LEU A 142 -2.85 22.56 5.91
C LEU A 142 -3.20 23.67 6.91
N SER A 143 -2.26 24.56 7.23
CA SER A 143 -2.44 25.66 8.19
C SER A 143 -3.79 26.38 8.02
N GLY A 144 -4.72 26.20 8.98
CA GLY A 144 -6.03 26.82 9.00
C GLY A 144 -7.15 26.06 8.30
N HIS A 145 -6.90 24.84 7.83
CA HIS A 145 -7.92 23.93 7.30
C HIS A 145 -8.03 22.68 8.15
N ASP A 146 -9.23 22.27 8.46
CA ASP A 146 -9.49 21.03 9.20
C ASP A 146 -9.46 19.82 8.27
N VAL A 147 -8.88 18.73 8.74
CA VAL A 147 -8.95 17.42 8.07
C VAL A 147 -10.11 16.66 8.70
N GLU A 148 -11.25 16.59 8.00
CA GLU A 148 -12.50 16.04 8.53
C GLU A 148 -12.83 14.65 8.01
N SER A 149 -12.10 14.15 7.02
CA SER A 149 -12.40 12.89 6.36
C SER A 149 -11.23 11.92 6.32
N VAL A 150 -11.55 10.62 6.36
CA VAL A 150 -10.59 9.52 6.19
C VAL A 150 -11.15 8.52 5.20
N CYS A 151 -10.35 8.20 4.18
CA CYS A 151 -10.60 7.06 3.33
C CYS A 151 -9.77 5.86 3.84
N TYR A 152 -10.39 4.73 4.05
CA TYR A 152 -9.70 3.55 4.57
C TYR A 152 -8.86 2.88 3.50
N PRO A 153 -7.55 2.65 3.70
CA PRO A 153 -6.76 1.84 2.78
C PRO A 153 -7.45 0.50 2.52
N PHE A 154 -7.59 0.14 1.25
CA PHE A 154 -8.26 -1.09 0.80
C PHE A 154 -9.73 -1.26 1.27
N GLY A 155 -10.37 -0.21 1.78
CA GLY A 155 -11.68 -0.30 2.43
C GLY A 155 -11.65 -1.07 3.76
N SER A 156 -10.47 -1.28 4.33
CA SER A 156 -10.26 -2.09 5.54
C SER A 156 -10.44 -1.23 6.80
N TYR A 157 -11.38 -1.61 7.66
CA TYR A 157 -11.63 -0.98 8.96
C TYR A 157 -12.33 -1.95 9.91
N ASP A 158 -12.33 -1.65 11.19
CA ASP A 158 -13.07 -2.37 12.23
C ASP A 158 -13.68 -1.39 13.27
N SER A 159 -14.22 -1.92 14.37
CA SER A 159 -14.80 -1.09 15.44
C SER A 159 -13.79 -0.15 16.09
N HIS A 160 -12.52 -0.57 16.23
CA HIS A 160 -11.48 0.28 16.80
C HIS A 160 -11.14 1.46 15.89
N THR A 161 -11.13 1.23 14.57
CA THR A 161 -10.96 2.31 13.58
C THR A 161 -12.03 3.39 13.79
N LEU A 162 -13.29 2.98 13.89
CA LEU A 162 -14.42 3.91 14.04
C LEU A 162 -14.38 4.65 15.39
N GLU A 163 -13.99 3.97 16.48
CA GLU A 163 -13.80 4.61 17.79
C GLU A 163 -12.72 5.67 17.75
N ILE A 164 -11.56 5.37 17.14
CA ILE A 164 -10.45 6.31 16.99
C ILE A 164 -10.86 7.55 16.19
N LEU A 165 -11.59 7.37 15.09
CA LEU A 165 -12.05 8.48 14.27
C LEU A 165 -13.06 9.35 15.02
N LYS A 166 -13.99 8.75 15.74
CA LYS A 166 -14.96 9.47 16.57
C LYS A 166 -14.30 10.29 17.68
N GLU A 167 -13.28 9.73 18.34
CA GLU A 167 -12.51 10.45 19.39
C GLU A 167 -11.73 11.66 18.82
N ASN A 168 -11.42 11.64 17.54
CA ASN A 168 -10.69 12.72 16.85
C ASN A 168 -11.62 13.63 16.02
N GLU A 169 -12.94 13.50 16.19
CA GLU A 169 -13.97 14.31 15.50
C GLU A 169 -13.92 14.21 13.96
N ILE A 170 -13.45 13.08 13.46
CA ILE A 170 -13.38 12.76 12.02
C ILE A 170 -14.72 12.14 11.58
N LYS A 171 -15.21 12.59 10.43
CA LYS A 171 -16.46 12.13 9.80
C LYS A 171 -16.24 10.93 8.87
#